data_7235df6a7e3cd2d6abf3bc7d5a9d5d83
#
_entry.id   7235df6a7e3cd2d6abf3bc7d5a9d5d83
#
_cell.length_a   1.000
_cell.length_b   1.000
_cell.length_c   1.000
_cell.angle_alpha   90.00
_cell.angle_beta   90.00
_cell.angle_gamma   90.00
#
_symmetry.space_group_name_H-M   'P 1'
#
loop_
_entity.id
_entity.type
_entity.pdbx_description
1 polymer ?
#
loop_
_entity_poly.entity_id
_entity_poly.type
_entity_poly.pdbx_seq_one_letter_code
_entity_poly.pdbx_strand_id
1 'polypeptide(L)'
;MKMCSEVFQFEKELKWENLGPGIRRQIMGYDEQLMMVKVQFEKGAVGTMHEHHHSQATYVVSGKFELTIGEQKEILSAGDGYYVAPNKPHGCVCLDAGVLIDT
;
A
#
# COMPACT_ATOMS: atom_id res chain seq x y z
N MET A 1 8.22 15.43 -11.93
CA MET A 1 7.75 15.20 -10.56
C MET A 1 8.49 16.12 -9.58
N LYS A 2 7.78 16.70 -8.64
CA LYS A 2 8.42 17.50 -7.59
C LYS A 2 9.34 16.63 -6.74
N MET A 3 10.36 17.23 -6.15
CA MET A 3 11.28 16.54 -5.24
C MET A 3 10.65 16.29 -3.87
N CYS A 4 9.57 16.97 -3.53
CA CYS A 4 8.83 16.75 -2.29
C CYS A 4 7.37 17.18 -2.45
N SER A 5 6.52 16.64 -1.59
CA SER A 5 5.09 16.97 -1.57
C SER A 5 4.85 18.33 -0.92
N GLU A 6 3.60 18.80 -0.99
CA GLU A 6 3.15 19.91 -0.17
C GLU A 6 3.23 19.51 1.32
N VAL A 7 3.24 20.50 2.20
CA VAL A 7 3.33 20.23 3.65
C VAL A 7 2.08 19.50 4.14
N PHE A 8 0.90 19.88 3.65
CA PHE A 8 -0.37 19.27 4.00
C PHE A 8 -0.98 18.59 2.78
N GLN A 9 -1.62 17.45 2.99
CA GLN A 9 -2.34 16.73 1.93
C GLN A 9 -3.82 16.64 2.33
N PHE A 10 -4.70 17.05 1.42
CA PHE A 10 -6.15 16.96 1.62
C PHE A 10 -6.69 15.94 0.62
N GLU A 11 -7.40 14.92 1.11
CA GLU A 11 -7.88 13.82 0.26
C GLU A 11 -8.60 14.32 -0.99
N LYS A 12 -9.46 15.31 -0.86
CA LYS A 12 -10.24 15.83 -1.99
C LYS A 12 -9.40 16.52 -3.06
N GLU A 13 -8.17 16.89 -2.74
CA GLU A 13 -7.27 17.57 -3.68
C GLU A 13 -6.22 16.64 -4.27
N LEU A 14 -6.04 15.45 -3.69
CA LEU A 14 -5.07 14.50 -4.16
C LEU A 14 -5.62 13.70 -5.33
N LYS A 15 -4.78 13.49 -6.33
CA LYS A 15 -5.14 12.71 -7.49
C LYS A 15 -5.20 11.22 -7.15
N TRP A 16 -6.25 10.54 -7.62
CA TRP A 16 -6.30 9.09 -7.58
C TRP A 16 -5.64 8.53 -8.82
N GLU A 17 -4.79 7.51 -8.63
CA GLU A 17 -4.13 6.80 -9.72
C GLU A 17 -4.58 5.36 -9.71
N ASN A 18 -5.00 4.85 -10.87
CA ASN A 18 -5.37 3.44 -11.01
C ASN A 18 -4.11 2.59 -11.08
N LEU A 19 -4.10 1.51 -10.29
CA LEU A 19 -2.99 0.55 -10.27
C LEU A 19 -3.39 -0.80 -10.88
N GLY A 20 -4.61 -0.90 -11.41
CA GLY A 20 -5.15 -2.13 -11.97
C GLY A 20 -6.58 -2.35 -11.48
N PRO A 21 -7.18 -3.51 -11.83
CA PRO A 21 -8.58 -3.78 -11.45
C PRO A 21 -8.78 -3.72 -9.94
N GLY A 22 -9.66 -2.82 -9.50
CA GLY A 22 -10.05 -2.72 -8.09
C GLY A 22 -9.02 -2.09 -7.16
N ILE A 23 -7.94 -1.50 -7.70
CA ILE A 23 -6.89 -0.90 -6.87
C ILE A 23 -6.60 0.50 -7.36
N ARG A 24 -6.60 1.46 -6.44
CA ARG A 24 -6.20 2.84 -6.72
C ARG A 24 -5.45 3.42 -5.55
N ARG A 25 -4.66 4.46 -5.81
CA ARG A 25 -3.82 5.06 -4.77
C ARG A 25 -3.81 6.57 -4.83
N GLN A 26 -3.46 7.16 -3.70
CA GLN A 26 -3.10 8.57 -3.61
C GLN A 26 -1.71 8.65 -2.99
N ILE A 27 -0.80 9.34 -3.67
CA ILE A 27 0.52 9.62 -3.10
C ILE A 27 0.34 10.80 -2.13
N MET A 28 0.76 10.60 -0.90
CA MET A 28 0.61 11.59 0.16
C MET A 28 1.94 12.32 0.41
N GLY A 29 2.39 12.39 1.65
CA GLY A 29 3.64 13.06 1.96
C GLY A 29 4.85 12.34 1.42
N TYR A 30 5.77 13.06 0.79
CA TYR A 30 6.99 12.45 0.27
C TYR A 30 8.13 13.45 0.11
N ASP A 31 9.34 12.92 0.12
CA ASP A 31 10.55 13.62 -0.29
C ASP A 31 11.50 12.57 -0.90
N GLU A 32 12.79 12.86 -0.95
CA GLU A 32 13.75 11.94 -1.57
C GLU A 32 13.99 10.67 -0.75
N GLN A 33 13.62 10.67 0.53
CA GLN A 33 13.92 9.58 1.46
C GLN A 33 12.73 8.72 1.81
N LEU A 34 11.53 9.29 1.78
CA LEU A 34 10.33 8.55 2.16
C LEU A 34 9.13 8.95 1.32
N MET A 35 8.15 8.07 1.30
CA MET A 35 6.89 8.32 0.60
C MET A 35 5.78 7.59 1.33
N MET A 36 4.70 8.31 1.64
CA MET A 36 3.49 7.69 2.19
C MET A 36 2.46 7.58 1.08
N VAL A 37 1.88 6.40 0.93
CA VAL A 37 0.90 6.12 -0.11
C VAL A 37 -0.33 5.46 0.50
N LYS A 38 -1.50 6.01 0.20
CA LYS A 38 -2.76 5.40 0.58
C LYS A 38 -3.25 4.57 -0.61
N VAL A 39 -3.50 3.27 -0.37
CA VAL A 39 -3.94 2.35 -1.41
C VAL A 39 -5.32 1.80 -1.04
N GLN A 40 -6.28 1.97 -1.93
CA GLN A 40 -7.65 1.51 -1.74
C GLN A 40 -7.91 0.30 -2.62
N PHE A 41 -8.44 -0.76 -2.00
CA PHE A 41 -8.73 -2.03 -2.66
C PHE A 41 -10.21 -2.36 -2.61
N GLU A 42 -10.75 -2.82 -3.71
CA GLU A 42 -12.06 -3.45 -3.76
C GLU A 42 -11.91 -4.91 -3.34
N LYS A 43 -13.00 -5.51 -2.84
CA LYS A 43 -13.01 -6.93 -2.49
C LYS A 43 -12.62 -7.78 -3.70
N GLY A 44 -11.69 -8.72 -3.49
CA GLY A 44 -11.20 -9.61 -4.51
C GLY A 44 -10.03 -9.07 -5.34
N ALA A 45 -9.69 -7.80 -5.17
CA ALA A 45 -8.56 -7.22 -5.90
C ALA A 45 -7.25 -7.88 -5.48
N VAL A 46 -6.36 -8.04 -6.45
CA VAL A 46 -5.07 -8.72 -6.25
C VAL A 46 -3.92 -7.74 -6.48
N GLY A 47 -3.12 -7.54 -5.43
CA GLY A 47 -1.84 -6.88 -5.56
C GLY A 47 -0.82 -7.94 -5.96
N THR A 48 -0.42 -7.97 -7.24
CA THR A 48 0.44 -9.02 -7.77
C THR A 48 1.79 -9.06 -7.05
N MET A 49 2.37 -10.27 -7.00
CA MET A 49 3.69 -10.45 -6.41
C MET A 49 4.71 -9.60 -7.14
N HIS A 50 5.49 -8.85 -6.38
CA HIS A 50 6.55 -8.00 -6.91
C HIS A 50 7.63 -7.82 -5.84
N GLU A 51 8.73 -7.22 -6.23
CA GLU A 51 9.81 -6.90 -5.30
C GLU A 51 10.42 -5.55 -5.69
N HIS A 52 11.02 -4.87 -4.73
CA HIS A 52 11.68 -3.60 -4.98
C HIS A 52 12.87 -3.43 -4.03
N HIS A 53 13.75 -2.51 -4.38
CA HIS A 53 15.01 -2.32 -3.69
C HIS A 53 14.84 -1.73 -2.28
N HIS A 54 13.90 -0.80 -2.11
CA HIS A 54 13.69 -0.16 -0.81
C HIS A 54 12.79 -0.99 0.10
N SER A 55 12.98 -0.83 1.41
CA SER A 55 12.12 -1.47 2.40
C SER A 55 10.76 -0.77 2.45
N GLN A 56 9.77 -1.47 2.98
CA GLN A 56 8.41 -0.98 3.07
C GLN A 56 7.82 -1.35 4.43
N ALA A 57 7.08 -0.43 5.03
CA ALA A 57 6.24 -0.74 6.18
C ALA A 57 4.82 -0.31 5.84
N THR A 58 3.84 -1.15 6.17
CA THR A 58 2.46 -0.95 5.80
C THR A 58 1.54 -1.13 6.99
N TYR A 59 0.55 -0.25 7.10
CA TYR A 59 -0.49 -0.32 8.12
C TYR A 59 -1.85 -0.58 7.46
N VAL A 60 -2.61 -1.53 8.00
CA VAL A 60 -3.96 -1.83 7.52
C VAL A 60 -4.95 -0.90 8.22
N VAL A 61 -5.51 0.05 7.48
CA VAL A 61 -6.49 1.00 8.01
C VAL A 61 -7.86 0.36 8.15
N SER A 62 -8.26 -0.40 7.13
CA SER A 62 -9.57 -1.04 7.09
C SER A 62 -9.53 -2.26 6.17
N GLY A 63 -10.54 -3.11 6.29
CA GLY A 63 -10.67 -4.28 5.44
C GLY A 63 -9.89 -5.48 5.96
N LYS A 64 -9.72 -6.46 5.08
CA LYS A 64 -9.02 -7.70 5.39
C LYS A 64 -8.21 -8.13 4.19
N PHE A 65 -6.96 -8.51 4.42
CA PHE A 65 -6.02 -8.84 3.35
C PHE A 65 -5.26 -10.12 3.66
N GLU A 66 -5.07 -10.95 2.65
CA GLU A 66 -4.14 -12.07 2.74
C GLU A 66 -2.81 -11.61 2.16
N LEU A 67 -1.81 -11.51 3.01
CA LEU A 67 -0.47 -11.06 2.62
C LEU A 67 0.43 -12.26 2.41
N THR A 68 1.23 -12.20 1.33
CA THR A 68 2.30 -13.15 1.09
C THR A 68 3.59 -12.36 1.02
N ILE A 69 4.52 -12.66 1.93
CA ILE A 69 5.83 -12.02 1.99
C ILE A 69 6.87 -13.12 2.03
N GLY A 70 7.62 -13.28 0.92
CA GLY A 70 8.50 -14.42 0.76
C GLY A 70 7.69 -15.72 0.82
N GLU A 71 8.01 -16.56 1.79
CA GLU A 71 7.30 -17.83 1.99
C GLU A 71 6.23 -17.74 3.09
N GLN A 72 6.09 -16.59 3.74
CA GLN A 72 5.12 -16.40 4.82
C GLN A 72 3.81 -15.88 4.26
N LYS A 73 2.72 -16.39 4.81
CA LYS A 73 1.38 -15.97 4.41
C LYS A 73 0.54 -15.77 5.67
N GLU A 74 -0.09 -14.60 5.78
CA GLU A 74 -0.93 -14.25 6.92
C GLU A 74 -2.15 -13.45 6.47
N ILE A 75 -3.22 -13.54 7.25
CA ILE A 75 -4.41 -12.71 7.05
C ILE A 75 -4.35 -11.57 8.06
N LEU A 76 -4.40 -10.33 7.56
CA LEU A 76 -4.35 -9.13 8.37
C LEU A 76 -5.66 -8.37 8.29
N SER A 77 -6.01 -7.73 9.40
CA SER A 77 -7.22 -6.91 9.53
C SER A 77 -6.85 -5.51 10.01
N ALA A 78 -7.82 -4.62 10.09
CA ALA A 78 -7.60 -3.25 10.56
C ALA A 78 -6.79 -3.21 11.86
N GLY A 79 -5.77 -2.39 11.90
CA GLY A 79 -4.88 -2.27 13.05
C GLY A 79 -3.60 -3.08 12.95
N ASP A 80 -3.56 -4.06 12.05
CA ASP A 80 -2.36 -4.87 11.83
C ASP A 80 -1.42 -4.17 10.85
N GLY A 81 -0.18 -4.62 10.83
CA GLY A 81 0.80 -4.08 9.90
C GLY A 81 1.79 -5.12 9.45
N TYR A 82 2.61 -4.77 8.45
CA TYR A 82 3.65 -5.67 8.00
C TYR A 82 4.88 -4.90 7.52
N TYR A 83 5.99 -5.60 7.47
CA TYR A 83 7.27 -5.07 7.02
C TYR A 83 7.80 -5.94 5.89
N VAL A 84 8.32 -5.28 4.86
CA VAL A 84 8.94 -5.95 3.71
C VAL A 84 10.39 -5.49 3.60
N ALA A 85 11.31 -6.44 3.72
CA ALA A 85 12.74 -6.16 3.55
C ALA A 85 13.06 -5.86 2.08
N PRO A 86 14.17 -5.16 1.80
CA PRO A 86 14.59 -4.92 0.41
C PRO A 86 14.62 -6.21 -0.41
N ASN A 87 14.09 -6.14 -1.60
CA ASN A 87 14.08 -7.24 -2.59
C ASN A 87 13.33 -8.50 -2.16
N LYS A 88 12.49 -8.41 -1.12
CA LYS A 88 11.67 -9.54 -0.71
C LYS A 88 10.38 -9.57 -1.54
N PRO A 89 10.09 -10.67 -2.26
CA PRO A 89 8.84 -10.78 -3.02
C PRO A 89 7.64 -10.69 -2.11
N HIS A 90 6.63 -9.91 -2.50
CA HIS A 90 5.42 -9.75 -1.72
C HIS A 90 4.23 -9.40 -2.59
N GLY A 91 3.05 -9.72 -2.10
CA GLY A 91 1.78 -9.43 -2.76
C GLY A 91 0.62 -9.68 -1.81
N CYS A 92 -0.58 -9.38 -2.26
CA CYS A 92 -1.76 -9.55 -1.42
C CYS A 92 -3.01 -9.83 -2.22
N VAL A 93 -4.01 -10.39 -1.51
CA VAL A 93 -5.38 -10.50 -2.03
C VAL A 93 -6.29 -9.80 -1.03
N CYS A 94 -7.13 -8.91 -1.53
CA CYS A 94 -8.09 -8.19 -0.69
C CYS A 94 -9.31 -9.07 -0.44
N LEU A 95 -9.49 -9.52 0.80
CA LEU A 95 -10.60 -10.38 1.17
C LEU A 95 -11.87 -9.59 1.49
N ASP A 96 -11.71 -8.43 2.13
CA ASP A 96 -12.78 -7.46 2.35
C ASP A 96 -12.25 -6.09 1.97
N ALA A 97 -13.04 -5.32 1.23
CA ALA A 97 -12.63 -4.01 0.74
C ALA A 97 -11.98 -3.17 1.84
N GLY A 98 -10.90 -2.50 1.53
CA GLY A 98 -10.17 -1.76 2.56
C GLY A 98 -9.08 -0.87 2.03
N VAL A 99 -8.33 -0.32 2.98
CA VAL A 99 -7.30 0.67 2.73
C VAL A 99 -6.01 0.28 3.45
N LEU A 100 -4.90 0.37 2.73
CA LEU A 100 -3.55 0.22 3.27
C LEU A 100 -2.83 1.56 3.20
N ILE A 101 -1.97 1.82 4.18
CA ILE A 101 -1.03 2.94 4.14
C ILE A 101 0.38 2.36 4.06
N ASP A 102 1.03 2.61 2.94
CA ASP A 102 2.42 2.19 2.69
C ASP A 102 3.37 3.35 2.96
N THR A 103 4.51 3.05 3.51
CA THR A 103 5.59 4.03 3.69
C THR A 103 6.91 3.49 3.19
#